data_bcaa9c004f2ea142582899d7a2190eab
#
_entry.id   bcaa9c004f2ea142582899d7a2190eab
#
_cell.length_a   1.000
_cell.length_b   1.000
_cell.length_c   1.000
_cell.angle_alpha   90.00
_cell.angle_beta   90.00
_cell.angle_gamma   90.00
#
_symmetry.space_group_name_H-M   'P 1'
#
loop_
_entity.id
_entity.type
_entity.pdbx_description
1 polymer ?
#
loop_
_entity_poly.entity_id
_entity_poly.type
_entity_poly.pdbx_seq_one_letter_code
_entity_poly.pdbx_strand_id
1 'polypeptide(L)'
;TLPVVRDGSLEGVITIGDIAKTYMDVYDSMILSKARTQYRNIARAVDGEVITGNEHSYLLNGKVVIAASSRILMSDFISRDDLVIMGDRKDAQQCAVDMEASCMVVCQNASISEEIIKQAEKKQIVIIRTPRDTFTAAQHINQSIPVKYFMTKTNLVTFKMKDYVDDVKISRLLTETGNY
;
A
#
# COMPACT_ATOMS: atom_id res chain seq x y z
N THR A 1 16.87 0.73 15.55
CA THR A 1 15.56 0.16 15.94
C THR A 1 14.63 1.28 16.36
N LEU A 2 13.42 1.31 15.79
CA LEU A 2 12.38 2.28 16.11
C LEU A 2 11.21 1.54 16.78
N PRO A 3 10.76 1.94 17.98
CA PRO A 3 9.59 1.38 18.61
C PRO A 3 8.32 1.88 17.91
N VAL A 4 7.34 0.98 17.72
CA VAL A 4 5.99 1.31 17.24
C VAL A 4 5.06 1.26 18.43
N VAL A 5 4.47 2.40 18.77
CA VAL A 5 3.62 2.58 19.95
C VAL A 5 2.22 2.98 19.53
N ARG A 6 1.20 2.38 20.13
CA ARG A 6 -0.21 2.77 20.00
C ARG A 6 -0.84 2.86 21.37
N ASP A 7 -1.51 3.97 21.65
CA ASP A 7 -2.21 4.23 22.92
C ASP A 7 -1.32 3.98 24.16
N GLY A 8 -0.02 4.34 24.04
CA GLY A 8 0.98 4.15 25.10
C GLY A 8 1.53 2.72 25.23
N SER A 9 1.05 1.78 24.42
CA SER A 9 1.51 0.39 24.41
C SER A 9 2.44 0.11 23.24
N LEU A 10 3.51 -0.65 23.48
CA LEU A 10 4.46 -1.06 22.45
C LEU A 10 3.85 -2.18 21.60
N GLU A 11 3.64 -1.91 20.31
CA GLU A 11 3.09 -2.91 19.35
C GLU A 11 4.17 -3.73 18.64
N GLY A 12 5.37 -3.17 18.51
CA GLY A 12 6.47 -3.82 17.83
C GLY A 12 7.66 -2.91 17.64
N VAL A 13 8.62 -3.36 16.86
CA VAL A 13 9.82 -2.62 16.50
C VAL A 13 10.06 -2.67 15.00
N ILE A 14 10.67 -1.61 14.47
CA ILE A 14 11.20 -1.54 13.11
C ILE A 14 12.71 -1.48 13.21
N THR A 15 13.39 -2.39 12.55
CA THR A 15 14.83 -2.43 12.45
C THR A 15 15.31 -1.90 11.09
N ILE A 16 16.60 -1.63 10.96
CA ILE A 16 17.22 -1.30 9.66
C ILE A 16 17.04 -2.48 8.68
N GLY A 17 17.07 -3.72 9.17
CA GLY A 17 16.81 -4.90 8.35
C GLY A 17 15.39 -4.94 7.77
N ASP A 18 14.38 -4.54 8.56
CA ASP A 18 12.99 -4.44 8.08
C ASP A 18 12.87 -3.37 6.99
N ILE A 19 13.52 -2.23 7.17
CA ILE A 19 13.55 -1.15 6.18
C ILE A 19 14.25 -1.62 4.90
N ALA A 20 15.42 -2.27 5.02
CA ALA A 20 16.15 -2.76 3.87
C ALA A 20 15.35 -3.81 3.09
N LYS A 21 14.70 -4.74 3.78
CA LYS A 21 13.81 -5.73 3.16
C LYS A 21 12.68 -5.08 2.38
N THR A 22 12.06 -4.03 2.95
CA THR A 22 11.01 -3.25 2.29
C THR A 22 11.49 -2.66 0.97
N TYR A 23 12.72 -2.11 0.94
CA TYR A 23 13.30 -1.59 -0.31
C TYR A 23 13.54 -2.68 -1.37
N MET A 24 13.76 -3.91 -0.96
CA MET A 24 13.88 -5.05 -1.89
C MET A 24 12.50 -5.51 -2.39
N ASP A 25 11.49 -5.49 -1.53
CA ASP A 25 10.12 -5.90 -1.85
C ASP A 25 9.40 -4.88 -2.79
N VAL A 26 9.96 -3.68 -3.00
CA VAL A 26 9.43 -2.66 -3.95
C VAL A 26 9.34 -3.19 -5.39
N TYR A 27 10.13 -4.19 -5.75
CA TYR A 27 10.06 -4.82 -7.06
C TYR A 27 8.91 -5.83 -7.22
N ASP A 28 8.22 -6.16 -6.13
CA ASP A 28 7.04 -7.02 -6.16
C ASP A 28 5.79 -6.21 -6.48
N SER A 29 5.28 -6.34 -7.69
CA SER A 29 4.06 -5.63 -8.13
C SER A 29 2.82 -5.93 -7.27
N MET A 30 2.83 -7.02 -6.48
CA MET A 30 1.74 -7.40 -5.58
C MET A 30 1.95 -6.91 -4.13
N ILE A 31 2.99 -6.15 -3.85
CA ILE A 31 3.32 -5.76 -2.47
C ILE A 31 2.18 -5.01 -1.77
N LEU A 32 1.46 -4.16 -2.50
CA LEU A 32 0.35 -3.37 -1.94
C LEU A 32 -0.83 -4.24 -1.51
N SER A 33 -1.18 -5.26 -2.31
CA SER A 33 -2.25 -6.20 -1.97
C SER A 33 -1.84 -7.14 -0.84
N LYS A 34 -0.61 -7.65 -0.84
CA LYS A 34 -0.04 -8.44 0.28
C LYS A 34 -0.06 -7.66 1.59
N ALA A 35 0.24 -6.37 1.54
CA ALA A 35 0.21 -5.47 2.70
C ALA A 35 -1.20 -5.02 3.10
N ARG A 36 -2.23 -5.35 2.32
CA ARG A 36 -3.61 -4.87 2.48
C ARG A 36 -3.65 -3.36 2.63
N THR A 37 -3.13 -2.66 1.61
CA THR A 37 -3.01 -1.22 1.63
C THR A 37 -4.37 -0.56 1.40
N GLN A 38 -4.72 0.44 2.22
CA GLN A 38 -5.94 1.23 2.02
C GLN A 38 -5.78 2.20 0.85
N TYR A 39 -6.84 2.40 0.07
CA TYR A 39 -6.81 3.35 -1.05
C TYR A 39 -6.53 4.79 -0.61
N ARG A 40 -7.00 5.22 0.55
CA ARG A 40 -6.67 6.54 1.10
C ARG A 40 -5.16 6.71 1.37
N ASN A 41 -4.44 5.65 1.72
CA ASN A 41 -2.99 5.72 1.91
C ASN A 41 -2.29 5.86 0.55
N ILE A 42 -2.80 5.16 -0.46
CA ILE A 42 -2.35 5.29 -1.85
C ILE A 42 -2.56 6.73 -2.34
N ALA A 43 -3.77 7.27 -2.18
CA ALA A 43 -4.08 8.65 -2.56
C ALA A 43 -3.13 9.65 -1.89
N ARG A 44 -2.90 9.53 -0.58
CA ARG A 44 -1.95 10.39 0.15
C ARG A 44 -0.52 10.27 -0.37
N ALA A 45 -0.05 9.05 -0.65
CA ALA A 45 1.32 8.82 -1.11
C ALA A 45 1.60 9.48 -2.47
N VAL A 46 0.57 9.63 -3.31
CA VAL A 46 0.68 10.26 -4.63
C VAL A 46 0.15 11.70 -4.65
N ASP A 47 -0.13 12.32 -3.50
CA ASP A 47 -0.77 13.64 -3.39
C ASP A 47 -2.06 13.75 -4.21
N GLY A 48 -2.81 12.66 -4.26
CA GLY A 48 -4.02 12.54 -5.06
C GLY A 48 -5.31 12.72 -4.27
N GLU A 49 -6.39 12.97 -5.00
CA GLU A 49 -7.77 12.99 -4.50
C GLU A 49 -8.54 11.76 -4.99
N VAL A 50 -9.43 11.25 -4.16
CA VAL A 50 -10.33 10.15 -4.55
C VAL A 50 -11.56 10.75 -5.25
N ILE A 51 -11.74 10.42 -6.52
CA ILE A 51 -12.86 10.93 -7.35
C ILE A 51 -14.10 10.06 -7.16
N THR A 52 -13.93 8.75 -7.07
CA THR A 52 -15.02 7.78 -6.85
C THR A 52 -14.52 6.55 -6.11
N GLY A 53 -15.45 5.79 -5.55
CA GLY A 53 -15.17 4.59 -4.77
C GLY A 53 -14.95 4.85 -3.28
N ASN A 54 -14.76 3.77 -2.51
CA ASN A 54 -14.55 3.85 -1.06
C ASN A 54 -13.06 3.93 -0.72
N GLU A 55 -12.58 5.10 -0.33
CA GLU A 55 -11.18 5.32 0.07
C GLU A 55 -10.73 4.51 1.30
N HIS A 56 -11.67 4.08 2.13
CA HIS A 56 -11.38 3.28 3.33
C HIS A 56 -11.30 1.78 3.06
N SER A 57 -11.66 1.33 1.85
CA SER A 57 -11.47 -0.06 1.45
C SER A 57 -9.99 -0.35 1.15
N TYR A 58 -9.68 -1.63 0.94
CA TYR A 58 -8.32 -2.13 0.85
C TYR A 58 -8.07 -2.77 -0.52
N LEU A 59 -6.87 -2.60 -1.03
CA LEU A 59 -6.36 -3.42 -2.11
C LEU A 59 -6.06 -4.81 -1.54
N LEU A 60 -6.87 -5.81 -1.88
CA LEU A 60 -6.78 -7.16 -1.32
C LEU A 60 -6.11 -8.15 -2.27
N ASN A 61 -6.32 -7.94 -3.56
CA ASN A 61 -5.79 -8.77 -4.65
C ASN A 61 -5.21 -7.86 -5.73
N GLY A 62 -4.66 -8.48 -6.77
CA GLY A 62 -4.14 -7.77 -7.92
C GLY A 62 -2.73 -7.22 -7.71
N LYS A 63 -2.18 -6.77 -8.81
CA LYS A 63 -0.85 -6.17 -8.92
C LYS A 63 -0.94 -4.70 -9.34
N VAL A 64 0.17 -3.99 -9.23
CA VAL A 64 0.33 -2.64 -9.79
C VAL A 64 0.75 -2.79 -11.25
N VAL A 65 0.00 -2.15 -12.15
CA VAL A 65 0.24 -2.14 -13.59
C VAL A 65 0.34 -0.70 -14.09
N ILE A 66 1.30 -0.42 -14.96
CA ILE A 66 1.38 0.86 -15.67
C ILE A 66 0.80 0.67 -17.08
N ALA A 67 -0.24 1.42 -17.42
CA ALA A 67 -0.92 1.34 -18.72
C ALA A 67 -0.15 2.10 -19.80
N ALA A 68 1.03 1.59 -20.18
CA ALA A 68 1.90 2.21 -21.17
C ALA A 68 1.72 1.66 -22.60
N SER A 69 1.07 0.49 -22.75
CA SER A 69 0.93 -0.22 -24.01
C SER A 69 -0.34 0.17 -24.80
N SER A 70 -0.52 -0.36 -26.00
CA SER A 70 -1.77 -0.24 -26.75
C SER A 70 -2.93 -0.97 -26.03
N ARG A 71 -4.19 -0.60 -26.35
CA ARG A 71 -5.37 -1.22 -25.73
C ARG A 71 -5.38 -2.76 -25.85
N ILE A 72 -5.00 -3.28 -27.01
CA ILE A 72 -4.97 -4.72 -27.26
C ILE A 72 -4.00 -5.42 -26.31
N LEU A 73 -2.79 -4.88 -26.17
CA LEU A 73 -1.80 -5.44 -25.24
C LEU A 73 -2.18 -5.23 -23.77
N MET A 74 -2.81 -4.09 -23.45
CA MET A 74 -3.24 -3.82 -22.06
C MET A 74 -4.29 -4.83 -21.58
N SER A 75 -5.23 -5.26 -22.43
CA SER A 75 -6.22 -6.27 -22.05
C SER A 75 -5.61 -7.62 -21.67
N ASP A 76 -4.42 -7.93 -22.15
CA ASP A 76 -3.69 -9.14 -21.77
C ASP A 76 -2.94 -9.01 -20.44
N PHE A 77 -2.62 -7.78 -20.03
CA PHE A 77 -1.83 -7.51 -18.82
C PHE A 77 -2.65 -7.04 -17.61
N ILE A 78 -3.75 -6.34 -17.85
CA ILE A 78 -4.65 -5.87 -16.80
C ILE A 78 -5.61 -7.01 -16.46
N SER A 79 -5.62 -7.37 -15.20
CA SER A 79 -6.55 -8.37 -14.67
C SER A 79 -7.54 -7.71 -13.72
N ARG A 80 -8.60 -8.42 -13.41
CA ARG A 80 -9.53 -8.03 -12.36
C ARG A 80 -8.75 -7.77 -11.06
N ASP A 81 -9.20 -6.78 -10.31
CA ASP A 81 -8.63 -6.36 -9.03
C ASP A 81 -7.26 -5.66 -9.11
N ASP A 82 -6.64 -5.49 -10.28
CA ASP A 82 -5.38 -4.77 -10.43
C ASP A 82 -5.53 -3.28 -10.09
N LEU A 83 -4.44 -2.66 -9.62
CA LEU A 83 -4.29 -1.22 -9.54
C LEU A 83 -3.56 -0.74 -10.80
N VAL A 84 -4.21 0.13 -11.57
CA VAL A 84 -3.69 0.58 -12.87
C VAL A 84 -3.31 2.05 -12.82
N ILE A 85 -2.04 2.37 -13.09
CA ILE A 85 -1.51 3.72 -13.19
C ILE A 85 -1.52 4.15 -14.65
N MET A 86 -2.10 5.32 -14.96
CA MET A 86 -2.27 5.80 -16.32
C MET A 86 -2.28 7.32 -16.41
N GLY A 87 -2.20 7.85 -17.62
CA GLY A 87 -2.36 9.26 -17.93
C GLY A 87 -3.73 9.57 -18.55
N ASP A 88 -3.71 10.43 -19.58
CA ASP A 88 -4.87 11.01 -20.26
C ASP A 88 -5.51 10.09 -21.33
N ARG A 89 -4.93 8.93 -21.60
CA ARG A 89 -5.41 8.01 -22.63
C ARG A 89 -6.77 7.43 -22.28
N LYS A 90 -7.81 7.87 -23.00
CA LYS A 90 -9.20 7.40 -22.80
C LYS A 90 -9.38 5.90 -23.04
N ASP A 91 -8.63 5.34 -23.99
CA ASP A 91 -8.66 3.90 -24.27
C ASP A 91 -8.07 3.07 -23.12
N ALA A 92 -7.06 3.60 -22.41
CA ALA A 92 -6.51 2.98 -21.21
C ALA A 92 -7.48 3.05 -20.04
N GLN A 93 -8.13 4.21 -19.84
CA GLN A 93 -9.15 4.39 -18.81
C GLN A 93 -10.32 3.44 -19.02
N GLN A 94 -10.83 3.33 -20.27
CA GLN A 94 -11.90 2.40 -20.58
C GLN A 94 -11.47 0.94 -20.42
N CYS A 95 -10.24 0.59 -20.83
CA CYS A 95 -9.73 -0.77 -20.66
C CYS A 95 -9.69 -1.18 -19.18
N ALA A 96 -9.21 -0.31 -18.29
CA ALA A 96 -9.18 -0.60 -16.86
C ALA A 96 -10.60 -0.82 -16.27
N VAL A 97 -11.58 -0.05 -16.73
CA VAL A 97 -12.98 -0.23 -16.32
C VAL A 97 -13.56 -1.54 -16.89
N ASP A 98 -13.28 -1.86 -18.14
CA ASP A 98 -13.76 -3.09 -18.79
C ASP A 98 -13.21 -4.34 -18.09
N MET A 99 -11.93 -4.32 -17.75
CA MET A 99 -11.22 -5.40 -17.05
C MET A 99 -11.52 -5.47 -15.54
N GLU A 100 -12.38 -4.59 -15.03
CA GLU A 100 -12.76 -4.53 -13.61
C GLU A 100 -11.55 -4.37 -12.68
N ALA A 101 -10.63 -3.47 -13.05
CA ALA A 101 -9.54 -3.07 -12.16
C ALA A 101 -10.11 -2.58 -10.82
N SER A 102 -9.44 -2.82 -9.72
CA SER A 102 -9.90 -2.35 -8.40
C SER A 102 -9.65 -0.87 -8.18
N CYS A 103 -8.60 -0.34 -8.80
CA CYS A 103 -8.22 1.06 -8.67
C CYS A 103 -7.57 1.60 -9.96
N MET A 104 -7.91 2.83 -10.29
CA MET A 104 -7.27 3.61 -11.36
C MET A 104 -6.56 4.82 -10.73
N VAL A 105 -5.26 4.97 -10.95
CA VAL A 105 -4.49 6.17 -10.59
C VAL A 105 -4.25 6.98 -11.85
N VAL A 106 -4.98 8.08 -11.99
CA VAL A 106 -4.93 8.96 -13.15
C VAL A 106 -3.99 10.13 -12.89
N CYS A 107 -2.86 10.13 -13.60
CA CYS A 107 -1.74 11.04 -13.40
C CYS A 107 -1.91 12.37 -14.12
N GLN A 108 -1.09 13.38 -13.71
CA GLN A 108 -1.00 14.71 -14.32
C GLN A 108 -2.33 15.47 -14.33
N ASN A 109 -3.20 15.22 -13.34
CA ASN A 109 -4.55 15.77 -13.29
C ASN A 109 -5.35 15.58 -14.59
N ALA A 110 -5.05 14.50 -15.32
CA ALA A 110 -5.70 14.21 -16.60
C ALA A 110 -7.23 14.11 -16.43
N SER A 111 -7.92 14.49 -17.50
CA SER A 111 -9.38 14.47 -17.52
C SER A 111 -9.93 13.06 -17.54
N ILE A 112 -11.01 12.86 -16.80
CA ILE A 112 -11.78 11.62 -16.75
C ILE A 112 -13.21 11.98 -17.20
N SER A 113 -13.74 11.27 -18.17
CA SER A 113 -15.10 11.55 -18.64
C SER A 113 -16.14 11.12 -17.59
N GLU A 114 -17.28 11.83 -17.53
CA GLU A 114 -18.39 11.44 -16.65
C GLU A 114 -18.87 10.01 -16.90
N GLU A 115 -18.77 9.54 -18.13
CA GLU A 115 -19.14 8.18 -18.49
C GLU A 115 -18.25 7.15 -17.81
N ILE A 116 -16.92 7.37 -17.81
CA ILE A 116 -15.94 6.52 -17.11
C ILE A 116 -16.21 6.54 -15.61
N ILE A 117 -16.45 7.73 -15.03
CA ILE A 117 -16.76 7.85 -13.59
C ILE A 117 -18.01 7.04 -13.24
N LYS A 118 -19.10 7.19 -13.98
CA LYS A 118 -20.35 6.44 -13.76
C LYS A 118 -20.18 4.92 -13.91
N GLN A 119 -19.37 4.48 -14.87
CA GLN A 119 -19.08 3.05 -15.03
C GLN A 119 -18.22 2.51 -13.88
N ALA A 120 -17.22 3.28 -13.45
CA ALA A 120 -16.38 2.94 -12.32
C ALA A 120 -17.18 2.85 -11.00
N GLU A 121 -18.10 3.78 -10.77
CA GLU A 121 -19.02 3.76 -9.60
C GLU A 121 -19.86 2.48 -9.58
N LYS A 122 -20.47 2.11 -10.71
CA LYS A 122 -21.28 0.89 -10.82
C LYS A 122 -20.49 -0.38 -10.51
N LYS A 123 -19.20 -0.39 -10.87
CA LYS A 123 -18.28 -1.52 -10.66
C LYS A 123 -17.48 -1.41 -9.37
N GLN A 124 -17.72 -0.37 -8.56
CA GLN A 124 -17.02 -0.09 -7.30
C GLN A 124 -15.51 0.09 -7.47
N ILE A 125 -15.08 0.58 -8.63
CA ILE A 125 -13.67 0.88 -8.92
C ILE A 125 -13.30 2.21 -8.24
N VAL A 126 -12.19 2.23 -7.53
CA VAL A 126 -11.66 3.45 -6.94
C VAL A 126 -10.89 4.24 -7.99
N ILE A 127 -11.20 5.53 -8.16
CA ILE A 127 -10.42 6.42 -9.03
C ILE A 127 -9.72 7.45 -8.16
N ILE A 128 -8.39 7.49 -8.28
CA ILE A 128 -7.51 8.47 -7.64
C ILE A 128 -6.93 9.35 -8.74
N ARG A 129 -7.13 10.67 -8.66
CA ARG A 129 -6.52 11.63 -9.57
C ARG A 129 -5.35 12.31 -8.85
N THR A 130 -4.18 12.37 -9.50
CA THR A 130 -2.95 12.93 -8.92
C THR A 130 -2.28 13.92 -9.86
N PRO A 131 -1.67 15.01 -9.33
CA PRO A 131 -0.82 15.91 -10.14
C PRO A 131 0.51 15.27 -10.56
N ARG A 132 0.92 14.16 -9.93
CA ARG A 132 2.17 13.48 -10.22
C ARG A 132 2.15 12.86 -11.62
N ASP A 133 3.33 12.77 -12.23
CA ASP A 133 3.54 11.98 -13.45
C ASP A 133 3.53 10.48 -13.12
N THR A 134 3.40 9.66 -14.16
CA THR A 134 3.26 8.19 -14.02
C THR A 134 4.45 7.55 -13.30
N PHE A 135 5.68 8.01 -13.58
CA PHE A 135 6.88 7.45 -12.98
C PHE A 135 6.96 7.80 -11.48
N THR A 136 6.74 9.08 -11.16
CA THR A 136 6.71 9.55 -9.77
C THR A 136 5.59 8.89 -8.98
N ALA A 137 4.39 8.77 -9.55
CA ALA A 137 3.27 8.06 -8.92
C ALA A 137 3.62 6.59 -8.64
N ALA A 138 4.20 5.87 -9.61
CA ALA A 138 4.61 4.48 -9.44
C ALA A 138 5.66 4.28 -8.33
N GLN A 139 6.58 5.23 -8.18
CA GLN A 139 7.57 5.18 -7.09
C GLN A 139 6.94 5.47 -5.72
N HIS A 140 6.09 6.50 -5.64
CA HIS A 140 5.52 6.95 -4.37
C HIS A 140 4.44 5.99 -3.84
N ILE A 141 3.76 5.26 -4.72
CA ILE A 141 2.69 4.35 -4.33
C ILE A 141 3.17 3.29 -3.32
N ASN A 142 4.43 2.90 -3.39
CA ASN A 142 5.03 1.95 -2.45
C ASN A 142 5.20 2.54 -1.04
N GLN A 143 5.20 3.88 -0.89
CA GLN A 143 5.23 4.55 0.41
C GLN A 143 3.87 4.46 1.15
N SER A 144 2.82 4.01 0.46
CA SER A 144 1.48 3.82 1.03
C SER A 144 1.36 2.57 1.91
N ILE A 145 2.36 1.70 1.89
CA ILE A 145 2.35 0.43 2.62
C ILE A 145 2.30 0.70 4.14
N PRO A 146 1.34 0.10 4.85
CA PRO A 146 1.18 0.37 6.27
C PRO A 146 2.37 -0.15 7.09
N VAL A 147 2.81 0.64 8.07
CA VAL A 147 3.94 0.33 8.99
C VAL A 147 3.83 -1.06 9.61
N LYS A 148 2.63 -1.51 9.96
CA LYS A 148 2.38 -2.84 10.52
C LYS A 148 2.83 -3.99 9.63
N TYR A 149 3.00 -3.75 8.32
CA TYR A 149 3.48 -4.77 7.40
C TYR A 149 4.97 -5.06 7.57
N PHE A 150 5.75 -4.03 7.92
CA PHE A 150 7.21 -4.12 8.11
C PHE A 150 7.59 -4.45 9.55
N MET A 151 6.70 -4.17 10.47
CA MET A 151 6.96 -4.27 11.90
C MET A 151 7.15 -5.72 12.30
N THR A 152 8.29 -6.03 12.92
CA THR A 152 8.48 -7.30 13.60
C THR A 152 7.65 -7.30 14.89
N LYS A 153 6.64 -8.16 14.95
CA LYS A 153 5.94 -8.46 16.20
C LYS A 153 6.83 -9.38 17.03
N THR A 154 7.48 -8.81 18.00
CA THR A 154 8.23 -9.59 18.99
C THR A 154 7.37 -9.75 20.25
N ASN A 155 7.55 -10.85 20.98
CA ASN A 155 7.11 -10.94 22.36
C ASN A 155 8.03 -10.02 23.20
N LEU A 156 7.75 -8.71 23.11
CA LEU A 156 8.53 -7.70 23.80
C LEU A 156 8.15 -7.70 25.28
N VAL A 157 9.06 -8.12 26.11
CA VAL A 157 8.95 -7.92 27.55
C VAL A 157 9.33 -6.46 27.83
N THR A 158 8.33 -5.64 28.16
CA THR A 158 8.55 -4.25 28.55
C THR A 158 8.82 -4.16 30.04
N PHE A 159 9.94 -3.59 30.40
CA PHE A 159 10.29 -3.25 31.79
C PHE A 159 9.87 -1.80 32.08
N LYS A 160 9.19 -1.56 33.19
CA LYS A 160 9.02 -0.21 33.69
C LYS A 160 10.39 0.31 34.18
N MET A 161 10.75 1.53 33.81
CA MET A 161 12.05 2.15 34.20
C MET A 161 12.31 2.18 35.71
N LYS A 162 11.32 1.91 36.56
CA LYS A 162 11.45 1.81 38.00
C LYS A 162 11.88 0.44 38.51
N ASP A 163 11.87 -0.58 37.63
CA ASP A 163 12.33 -1.91 38.05
C ASP A 163 13.85 -1.96 37.93
N TYR A 164 14.52 -2.17 39.04
CA TYR A 164 15.95 -2.51 39.06
C TYR A 164 16.11 -3.83 38.32
N VAL A 165 16.69 -3.75 37.15
CA VAL A 165 16.96 -4.92 36.34
C VAL A 165 18.38 -5.37 36.62
N ASP A 166 18.54 -6.40 37.42
CA ASP A 166 19.82 -7.09 37.59
C ASP A 166 19.93 -8.25 36.60
N ASP A 167 21.15 -8.76 36.40
CA ASP A 167 21.44 -9.82 35.43
C ASP A 167 20.67 -11.13 35.73
N VAL A 168 20.36 -11.39 37.01
CA VAL A 168 19.59 -12.57 37.43
C VAL A 168 18.14 -12.45 37.02
N LYS A 169 17.57 -11.26 37.15
CA LYS A 169 16.18 -10.96 36.76
C LYS A 169 15.99 -11.01 35.24
N ILE A 170 16.97 -10.51 34.48
CA ILE A 170 16.99 -10.60 33.03
C ILE A 170 17.07 -12.07 32.58
N SER A 171 18.01 -12.84 33.11
CA SER A 171 18.19 -14.26 32.78
C SER A 171 16.94 -15.07 33.06
N ARG A 172 16.28 -14.85 34.21
CA ARG A 172 15.04 -15.52 34.58
C ARG A 172 13.89 -15.19 33.60
N LEU A 173 13.73 -13.92 33.25
CA LEU A 173 12.69 -13.49 32.32
C LEU A 173 12.93 -14.03 30.91
N LEU A 174 14.16 -14.06 30.41
CA LEU A 174 14.50 -14.66 29.12
C LEU A 174 14.19 -16.15 29.11
N THR A 175 14.45 -16.87 30.21
CA THR A 175 14.11 -18.30 30.33
C THR A 175 12.61 -18.54 30.34
N GLU A 176 11.85 -17.71 31.09
CA GLU A 176 10.38 -17.83 31.19
C GLU A 176 9.67 -17.47 29.89
N THR A 177 10.24 -16.60 29.06
CA THR A 177 9.67 -16.17 27.76
C THR A 177 10.10 -17.05 26.57
N GLY A 178 10.99 -18.02 26.78
CA GLY A 178 11.49 -18.90 25.72
C GLY A 178 12.37 -18.19 24.67
N ASN A 179 12.84 -17.01 24.95
CA ASN A 179 13.73 -16.23 24.07
C ASN A 179 15.18 -16.46 24.49
N TYR A 180 15.80 -17.46 23.92
CA TYR A 180 17.24 -17.66 23.85
C TYR A 180 17.75 -17.33 22.46
#